data_6e444216fe80067a9d4fd7056a8c85f8
#
_entry.id   6e444216fe80067a9d4fd7056a8c85f8
#
_cell.length_a   1.000
_cell.length_b   1.000
_cell.length_c   1.000
_cell.angle_alpha   90.00
_cell.angle_beta   90.00
_cell.angle_gamma   90.00
#
_symmetry.space_group_name_H-M   'P 1'
#
loop_
_entity.id
_entity.type
_entity.pdbx_description
1 polymer ?
#
loop_
_entity_poly.entity_id
_entity_poly.type
_entity_poly.pdbx_seq_one_letter_code
_entity_poly.pdbx_strand_id
1 'polypeptide(L)'
;MTTHQAAAPADGSERIDRDLWWLSAIMAFGSFAGLLDATIINVAVGPLSTAFDADIATVQWVVTGYLLAITATLPLGAWTMARFGARETLLFSQAVFLLGSLLSGLAWSASSLIVFRIIQGVGGGLALPVGQALLAQAAGPGRLTRLMSIVTVPALFAPLVGPSLGGVLVDHASWRWIFFINVPFGVVTIAAILWRVRNVIAPSKDTALDAVGLVLLVPGLAGLVYGLSEAGSAGGFTGVRAVTGLAVGVVLTVAFTLHALRRRTEALLDLGLFRVRDFTAGNLTSLLMAVAMYGVLIPLPLYFQVVRGTSVLTSALMLLPQSIGYLLAVALLQRLTTLFGVRAVTLVGVVLVAVGTLPYAFIDADPDQFVLNAALVVRGMGLGASMMPTMTAAFGSVAKEVVPRATSAFHVFQRVGASLGTAVLTVVLQKEALRHLPEAVPGLTAVVPGSAVAHGLATSFRAPFWWALAFTALSLVPALFLPGRRPAAKPAGAPAPTGTAPALSD
;
A
#
# COMPACT_ATOMS: atom_id res chain seq x y z
N MET A 1 26.15 32.79 -39.48
CA MET A 1 25.63 31.40 -39.57
C MET A 1 25.04 31.01 -38.23
N THR A 2 23.77 31.31 -38.04
CA THR A 2 22.99 30.99 -36.83
C THR A 2 22.14 29.77 -37.16
N THR A 3 22.56 28.61 -36.62
CA THR A 3 21.80 27.38 -36.72
C THR A 3 20.52 27.47 -35.93
N HIS A 4 19.42 27.57 -36.64
CA HIS A 4 18.06 27.33 -36.11
C HIS A 4 17.99 25.92 -35.57
N GLN A 5 17.98 25.78 -34.25
CA GLN A 5 17.58 24.54 -33.60
C GLN A 5 16.03 24.46 -33.68
N ALA A 6 15.55 23.67 -34.64
CA ALA A 6 14.13 23.36 -34.80
C ALA A 6 13.63 22.68 -33.51
N ALA A 7 12.66 23.29 -32.84
CA ALA A 7 11.94 22.67 -31.74
C ALA A 7 11.22 21.42 -32.27
N ALA A 8 11.62 20.25 -31.77
CA ALA A 8 10.93 18.99 -32.07
C ALA A 8 9.47 19.05 -31.57
N PRO A 9 8.50 18.49 -32.33
CA PRO A 9 7.10 18.48 -31.93
C PRO A 9 6.95 17.67 -30.65
N ALA A 10 6.18 18.21 -29.69
CA ALA A 10 5.77 17.53 -28.47
C ALA A 10 4.77 16.41 -28.82
N ASP A 11 5.30 15.28 -29.28
CA ASP A 11 4.55 14.06 -29.46
C ASP A 11 4.32 13.45 -28.08
N GLY A 12 3.04 13.29 -27.67
CA GLY A 12 2.61 12.87 -26.34
C GLY A 12 2.97 11.43 -25.93
N SER A 13 3.92 10.79 -26.62
CA SER A 13 4.54 9.50 -26.31
C SER A 13 6.03 9.70 -25.98
N GLU A 14 6.35 10.47 -24.92
CA GLU A 14 7.72 10.46 -24.40
C GLU A 14 8.09 9.02 -24.03
N ARG A 15 8.98 8.43 -24.82
CA ARG A 15 9.57 7.11 -24.52
C ARG A 15 10.16 7.16 -23.12
N ILE A 16 9.88 6.12 -22.33
CA ILE A 16 10.54 5.98 -21.01
C ILE A 16 12.03 5.88 -21.29
N ASP A 17 12.79 6.80 -20.72
CA ASP A 17 14.23 6.75 -20.75
C ASP A 17 14.72 5.44 -20.11
N ARG A 18 15.78 4.87 -20.67
CA ARG A 18 16.36 3.61 -20.21
C ARG A 18 16.70 3.65 -18.71
N ASP A 19 17.14 4.79 -18.21
CA ASP A 19 17.50 4.96 -16.80
C ASP A 19 16.26 4.94 -15.90
N LEU A 20 15.15 5.56 -16.30
CA LEU A 20 13.88 5.53 -15.59
C LEU A 20 13.26 4.12 -15.59
N TRP A 21 13.42 3.39 -16.70
CA TRP A 21 12.97 2.00 -16.76
C TRP A 21 13.73 1.11 -15.76
N TRP A 22 15.07 1.22 -15.74
CA TRP A 22 15.90 0.49 -14.79
C TRP A 22 15.58 0.86 -13.34
N LEU A 23 15.40 2.15 -13.06
CA LEU A 23 15.01 2.61 -11.72
C LEU A 23 13.68 1.98 -11.28
N SER A 24 12.67 1.97 -12.17
CA SER A 24 11.38 1.33 -11.88
C SER A 24 11.49 -0.18 -11.68
N ALA A 25 12.31 -0.86 -12.50
CA ALA A 25 12.54 -2.30 -12.37
C ALA A 25 13.24 -2.66 -11.05
N ILE A 26 14.25 -1.88 -10.62
CA ILE A 26 14.93 -2.07 -9.33
C ILE A 26 13.93 -1.88 -8.17
N MET A 27 13.10 -0.83 -8.24
CA MET A 27 12.08 -0.58 -7.22
C MET A 27 11.02 -1.67 -7.20
N ALA A 28 10.59 -2.16 -8.36
CA ALA A 28 9.64 -3.25 -8.49
C ALA A 28 10.17 -4.54 -7.85
N PHE A 29 11.42 -4.88 -8.12
CA PHE A 29 12.07 -6.08 -7.62
C PHE A 29 12.25 -6.04 -6.09
N GLY A 30 12.73 -4.90 -5.55
CA GLY A 30 12.86 -4.70 -4.11
C GLY A 30 11.51 -4.67 -3.37
N SER A 31 10.48 -4.03 -3.96
CA SER A 31 9.14 -3.99 -3.39
C SER A 31 8.46 -5.36 -3.40
N PHE A 32 8.66 -6.14 -4.46
CA PHE A 32 8.14 -7.51 -4.55
C PHE A 32 8.70 -8.39 -3.42
N ALA A 33 10.01 -8.33 -3.15
CA ALA A 33 10.64 -9.08 -2.07
C ALA A 33 10.03 -8.73 -0.70
N GLY A 34 9.85 -7.44 -0.40
CA GLY A 34 9.24 -7.00 0.86
C GLY A 34 7.77 -7.44 1.03
N LEU A 35 6.99 -7.45 -0.06
CA LEU A 35 5.60 -7.91 -0.04
C LEU A 35 5.49 -9.43 0.01
N LEU A 36 6.38 -10.14 -0.67
CA LEU A 36 6.50 -11.60 -0.58
C LEU A 36 6.80 -12.00 0.88
N ASP A 37 7.79 -11.37 1.51
CA ASP A 37 8.17 -11.59 2.90
C ASP A 37 6.99 -11.37 3.87
N ALA A 38 6.19 -10.33 3.65
CA ALA A 38 5.02 -10.03 4.48
C ALA A 38 3.91 -11.08 4.36
N THR A 39 3.84 -11.83 3.26
CA THR A 39 2.76 -12.81 3.01
C THR A 39 3.18 -14.25 3.25
N ILE A 40 4.43 -14.58 2.95
CA ILE A 40 5.00 -15.93 3.08
C ILE A 40 5.03 -16.42 4.53
N ILE A 41 5.23 -15.51 5.50
CA ILE A 41 5.34 -15.82 6.92
C ILE A 41 4.05 -16.40 7.51
N ASN A 42 2.89 -16.09 6.92
CA ASN A 42 1.61 -16.54 7.46
C ASN A 42 1.45 -18.06 7.45
N VAL A 43 2.13 -18.76 6.52
CA VAL A 43 2.14 -20.22 6.45
C VAL A 43 3.02 -20.84 7.54
N ALA A 44 4.01 -20.10 8.03
CA ALA A 44 4.97 -20.59 9.00
C ALA A 44 4.51 -20.48 10.46
N VAL A 45 3.36 -19.85 10.77
CA VAL A 45 2.91 -19.60 12.16
C VAL A 45 2.79 -20.91 12.95
N GLY A 46 2.17 -21.95 12.40
CA GLY A 46 2.07 -23.27 13.03
C GLY A 46 3.43 -23.95 13.21
N PRO A 47 4.22 -24.13 12.14
CA PRO A 47 5.59 -24.65 12.22
C PRO A 47 6.50 -23.91 13.20
N LEU A 48 6.40 -22.58 13.30
CA LEU A 48 7.17 -21.79 14.27
C LEU A 48 6.73 -22.02 15.71
N SER A 49 5.40 -22.16 15.96
CA SER A 49 4.87 -22.50 17.27
C SER A 49 5.44 -23.85 17.75
N THR A 50 5.46 -24.84 16.88
CA THR A 50 6.06 -26.16 17.18
C THR A 50 7.58 -26.09 17.35
N ALA A 51 8.29 -25.36 16.47
CA ALA A 51 9.75 -25.29 16.48
C ALA A 51 10.34 -24.58 17.70
N PHE A 52 9.60 -23.62 18.27
CA PHE A 52 10.04 -22.86 19.43
C PHE A 52 9.31 -23.21 20.73
N ASP A 53 8.40 -24.21 20.69
CA ASP A 53 7.53 -24.55 21.83
C ASP A 53 6.87 -23.32 22.42
N ALA A 54 6.33 -22.45 21.55
CA ALA A 54 5.74 -21.16 21.89
C ALA A 54 4.26 -21.14 21.50
N ASP A 55 3.45 -20.46 22.30
CA ASP A 55 2.04 -20.24 22.01
C ASP A 55 1.84 -19.42 20.71
N ILE A 56 0.71 -19.64 20.04
CA ILE A 56 0.38 -18.96 18.79
C ILE A 56 0.36 -17.42 18.97
N ALA A 57 -0.08 -16.93 20.13
CA ALA A 57 -0.12 -15.49 20.41
C ALA A 57 1.29 -14.88 20.43
N THR A 58 2.27 -15.58 21.00
CA THR A 58 3.69 -15.18 20.95
C THR A 58 4.22 -15.21 19.52
N VAL A 59 3.92 -16.27 18.75
CA VAL A 59 4.38 -16.36 17.35
C VAL A 59 3.74 -15.29 16.47
N GLN A 60 2.51 -14.89 16.72
CA GLN A 60 1.87 -13.78 15.99
C GLN A 60 2.64 -12.47 16.09
N TRP A 61 3.43 -12.23 17.15
CA TRP A 61 4.31 -11.08 17.25
C TRP A 61 5.42 -11.04 16.18
N VAL A 62 5.77 -12.20 15.59
CA VAL A 62 6.71 -12.27 14.45
C VAL A 62 6.15 -11.49 13.25
N VAL A 63 4.83 -11.55 13.03
CA VAL A 63 4.13 -10.78 11.99
C VAL A 63 3.85 -9.35 12.45
N THR A 64 3.25 -9.22 13.63
CA THR A 64 2.82 -7.92 14.17
C THR A 64 4.00 -6.98 14.41
N GLY A 65 5.09 -7.47 15.00
CA GLY A 65 6.31 -6.69 15.24
C GLY A 65 6.92 -6.13 13.95
N TYR A 66 6.96 -6.94 12.90
CA TYR A 66 7.41 -6.51 11.58
C TYR A 66 6.50 -5.41 10.99
N LEU A 67 5.18 -5.58 11.05
CA LEU A 67 4.23 -4.60 10.51
C LEU A 67 4.25 -3.28 11.31
N LEU A 68 4.40 -3.35 12.62
CA LEU A 68 4.56 -2.17 13.48
C LEU A 68 5.86 -1.43 13.15
N ALA A 69 6.98 -2.15 12.98
CA ALA A 69 8.26 -1.55 12.61
C ALA A 69 8.21 -0.87 11.24
N ILE A 70 7.57 -1.48 10.23
CA ILE A 70 7.30 -0.83 8.94
C ILE A 70 6.55 0.49 9.16
N THR A 71 5.45 0.45 9.91
CA THR A 71 4.61 1.63 10.13
C THR A 71 5.36 2.74 10.86
N ALA A 72 6.16 2.37 11.85
CA ALA A 72 7.00 3.27 12.65
C ALA A 72 8.06 4.00 11.82
N THR A 73 8.58 3.37 10.77
CA THR A 73 9.64 3.94 9.94
C THR A 73 9.15 4.75 8.74
N LEU A 74 7.89 4.61 8.32
CA LEU A 74 7.32 5.38 7.21
C LEU A 74 7.56 6.90 7.31
N PRO A 75 7.34 7.55 8.47
CA PRO A 75 7.56 8.99 8.60
C PRO A 75 9.02 9.43 8.46
N LEU A 76 9.98 8.53 8.75
CA LEU A 76 11.41 8.80 8.65
C LEU A 76 11.90 8.87 7.19
N GLY A 77 11.16 8.29 6.24
CA GLY A 77 11.58 8.22 4.84
C GLY A 77 11.91 9.58 4.23
N ALA A 78 11.11 10.60 4.52
CA ALA A 78 11.34 11.95 4.01
C ALA A 78 12.60 12.59 4.61
N TRP A 79 12.80 12.46 5.92
CA TRP A 79 13.96 13.02 6.60
C TRP A 79 15.26 12.32 6.17
N THR A 80 15.27 10.98 6.15
CA THR A 80 16.45 10.20 5.73
C THR A 80 16.84 10.52 4.30
N MET A 81 15.85 10.66 3.40
CA MET A 81 16.07 11.03 2.01
C MET A 81 16.61 12.46 1.88
N ALA A 82 16.11 13.43 2.65
CA ALA A 82 16.61 14.80 2.65
C ALA A 82 18.01 14.91 3.26
N ARG A 83 18.31 14.16 4.31
CA ARG A 83 19.58 14.21 5.05
C ARG A 83 20.71 13.46 4.37
N PHE A 84 20.43 12.25 3.89
CA PHE A 84 21.43 11.32 3.37
C PHE A 84 21.36 11.14 1.84
N GLY A 85 20.21 11.50 1.25
CA GLY A 85 19.92 11.24 -0.16
C GLY A 85 19.08 9.97 -0.36
N ALA A 86 18.40 9.89 -1.49
CA ALA A 86 17.52 8.77 -1.81
C ALA A 86 18.28 7.46 -2.00
N ARG A 87 19.44 7.52 -2.68
CA ARG A 87 20.29 6.35 -2.96
C ARG A 87 20.81 5.73 -1.67
N GLU A 88 21.38 6.52 -0.79
CA GLU A 88 21.96 6.09 0.49
C GLU A 88 20.86 5.55 1.42
N THR A 89 19.69 6.19 1.45
CA THR A 89 18.53 5.70 2.22
C THR A 89 18.02 4.37 1.69
N LEU A 90 17.96 4.17 0.37
CA LEU A 90 17.58 2.88 -0.23
C LEU A 90 18.60 1.79 0.07
N LEU A 91 19.90 2.08 -0.01
CA LEU A 91 20.96 1.14 0.34
C LEU A 91 20.89 0.73 1.80
N PHE A 92 20.73 1.69 2.71
CA PHE A 92 20.53 1.42 4.14
C PHE A 92 19.28 0.57 4.39
N SER A 93 18.16 0.94 3.77
CA SER A 93 16.89 0.22 3.87
C SER A 93 17.03 -1.25 3.44
N GLN A 94 17.64 -1.50 2.28
CA GLN A 94 17.83 -2.85 1.75
C GLN A 94 18.86 -3.65 2.57
N ALA A 95 19.93 -3.00 3.05
CA ALA A 95 20.92 -3.65 3.90
C ALA A 95 20.33 -4.07 5.26
N VAL A 96 19.53 -3.20 5.90
CA VAL A 96 18.85 -3.52 7.18
C VAL A 96 17.79 -4.59 6.98
N PHE A 97 17.01 -4.53 5.88
CA PHE A 97 16.03 -5.56 5.53
C PHE A 97 16.71 -6.92 5.34
N LEU A 98 17.80 -6.95 4.58
CA LEU A 98 18.56 -8.17 4.31
C LEU A 98 19.20 -8.74 5.58
N LEU A 99 19.82 -7.87 6.40
CA LEU A 99 20.40 -8.27 7.68
C LEU A 99 19.32 -8.86 8.61
N GLY A 100 18.18 -8.17 8.75
CA GLY A 100 17.06 -8.66 9.55
C GLY A 100 16.52 -10.00 9.04
N SER A 101 16.49 -10.19 7.72
CA SER A 101 16.07 -11.46 7.10
C SER A 101 17.06 -12.58 7.40
N LEU A 102 18.36 -12.35 7.23
CA LEU A 102 19.42 -13.32 7.58
C LEU A 102 19.34 -13.71 9.05
N LEU A 103 19.26 -12.74 9.95
CA LEU A 103 19.13 -12.97 11.39
C LEU A 103 17.86 -13.75 11.73
N SER A 104 16.73 -13.45 11.06
CA SER A 104 15.47 -14.17 11.23
C SER A 104 15.59 -15.66 10.85
N GLY A 105 16.29 -15.95 9.76
CA GLY A 105 16.58 -17.33 9.38
C GLY A 105 17.52 -18.07 10.35
N LEU A 106 18.31 -17.34 11.11
CA LEU A 106 19.24 -17.86 12.12
C LEU A 106 18.67 -17.82 13.55
N ALA A 107 17.41 -17.42 13.74
CA ALA A 107 16.80 -17.29 15.05
C ALA A 107 16.79 -18.61 15.84
N TRP A 108 17.07 -18.48 17.14
CA TRP A 108 17.16 -19.62 18.09
C TRP A 108 16.00 -19.66 19.09
N SER A 109 15.14 -18.62 19.13
CA SER A 109 13.94 -18.54 19.97
C SER A 109 12.87 -17.65 19.32
N ALA A 110 11.63 -17.77 19.75
CA ALA A 110 10.54 -16.89 19.30
C ALA A 110 10.87 -15.41 19.55
N SER A 111 11.43 -15.08 20.74
CA SER A 111 11.83 -13.72 21.09
C SER A 111 12.94 -13.17 20.18
N SER A 112 13.97 -13.97 19.88
CA SER A 112 15.03 -13.56 18.95
C SER A 112 14.47 -13.31 17.56
N LEU A 113 13.56 -14.18 17.08
CA LEU A 113 12.90 -14.01 15.81
C LEU A 113 12.06 -12.72 15.76
N ILE A 114 11.29 -12.41 16.82
CA ILE A 114 10.52 -11.17 16.91
C ILE A 114 11.43 -9.94 16.80
N VAL A 115 12.54 -9.91 17.54
CA VAL A 115 13.51 -8.79 17.48
C VAL A 115 14.09 -8.64 16.07
N PHE A 116 14.48 -9.74 15.44
CA PHE A 116 15.04 -9.70 14.09
C PHE A 116 14.00 -9.28 13.04
N ARG A 117 12.75 -9.64 13.22
CA ARG A 117 11.62 -9.18 12.39
C ARG A 117 11.38 -7.67 12.55
N ILE A 118 11.52 -7.12 13.76
CA ILE A 118 11.46 -5.68 13.99
C ILE A 118 12.59 -4.98 13.22
N ILE A 119 13.83 -5.49 13.30
CA ILE A 119 14.96 -4.95 12.53
C ILE A 119 14.66 -5.00 11.02
N GLN A 120 14.19 -6.13 10.53
CA GLN A 120 13.80 -6.31 9.13
C GLN A 120 12.70 -5.32 8.71
N GLY A 121 11.71 -5.09 9.58
CA GLY A 121 10.62 -4.14 9.35
C GLY A 121 11.10 -2.69 9.27
N VAL A 122 12.12 -2.30 10.06
CA VAL A 122 12.76 -0.97 9.95
C VAL A 122 13.33 -0.77 8.54
N GLY A 123 14.01 -1.77 7.97
CA GLY A 123 14.47 -1.73 6.60
C GLY A 123 13.31 -1.66 5.61
N GLY A 124 12.36 -2.59 5.69
CA GLY A 124 11.23 -2.70 4.75
C GLY A 124 10.35 -1.46 4.70
N GLY A 125 10.20 -0.74 5.82
CA GLY A 125 9.34 0.44 5.92
C GLY A 125 9.84 1.66 5.13
N LEU A 126 11.14 1.78 4.89
CA LEU A 126 11.74 2.88 4.12
C LEU A 126 11.76 2.60 2.60
N ALA A 127 11.89 1.35 2.18
CA ALA A 127 12.15 0.97 0.79
C ALA A 127 11.09 1.51 -0.17
N LEU A 128 9.80 1.25 0.12
CA LEU A 128 8.70 1.60 -0.77
C LEU A 128 8.48 3.13 -0.89
N PRO A 129 8.32 3.89 0.21
CA PRO A 129 8.07 5.34 0.10
C PRO A 129 9.26 6.09 -0.50
N VAL A 130 10.50 5.73 -0.16
CA VAL A 130 11.70 6.37 -0.71
C VAL A 130 11.86 6.04 -2.19
N GLY A 131 11.62 4.79 -2.60
CA GLY A 131 11.64 4.38 -4.00
C GLY A 131 10.59 5.12 -4.83
N GLN A 132 9.37 5.25 -4.33
CA GLN A 132 8.29 6.00 -5.01
C GLN A 132 8.58 7.49 -5.06
N ALA A 133 9.12 8.08 -3.99
CA ALA A 133 9.52 9.49 -3.97
C ALA A 133 10.63 9.76 -5.00
N LEU A 134 11.64 8.90 -5.07
CA LEU A 134 12.71 8.99 -6.06
C LEU A 134 12.18 8.89 -7.49
N LEU A 135 11.29 7.94 -7.77
CA LEU A 135 10.62 7.82 -9.06
C LEU A 135 9.80 9.06 -9.40
N ALA A 136 9.04 9.60 -8.44
CA ALA A 136 8.23 10.79 -8.65
C ALA A 136 9.08 12.04 -8.94
N GLN A 137 10.24 12.18 -8.27
CA GLN A 137 11.20 13.25 -8.54
C GLN A 137 11.85 13.13 -9.91
N ALA A 138 12.20 11.90 -10.33
CA ALA A 138 12.89 11.62 -11.57
C ALA A 138 11.98 11.68 -12.81
N ALA A 139 10.74 11.20 -12.66
CA ALA A 139 9.82 10.99 -13.79
C ALA A 139 9.19 12.28 -14.35
N GLY A 140 8.88 13.22 -13.47
CA GLY A 140 7.98 14.31 -13.80
C GLY A 140 6.51 13.87 -13.95
N PRO A 141 5.55 14.82 -14.08
CA PRO A 141 4.11 14.51 -13.97
C PRO A 141 3.56 13.56 -15.05
N GLY A 142 4.08 13.65 -16.28
CA GLY A 142 3.53 12.91 -17.43
C GLY A 142 3.88 11.42 -17.46
N ARG A 143 5.00 11.02 -16.86
CA ARG A 143 5.54 9.64 -16.91
C ARG A 143 5.31 8.86 -15.61
N LEU A 144 4.97 9.54 -14.52
CA LEU A 144 4.87 8.96 -13.18
C LEU A 144 3.90 7.77 -13.12
N THR A 145 2.70 7.91 -13.68
CA THR A 145 1.69 6.84 -13.67
C THR A 145 2.21 5.55 -14.30
N ARG A 146 2.90 5.65 -15.44
CA ARG A 146 3.45 4.49 -16.15
C ARG A 146 4.58 3.83 -15.38
N LEU A 147 5.46 4.61 -14.75
CA LEU A 147 6.57 4.09 -13.95
C LEU A 147 6.07 3.43 -12.66
N MET A 148 5.07 4.04 -12.01
CA MET A 148 4.42 3.44 -10.84
C MET A 148 3.71 2.12 -11.17
N SER A 149 3.17 1.99 -12.38
CA SER A 149 2.58 0.72 -12.84
C SER A 149 3.62 -0.41 -12.89
N ILE A 150 4.85 -0.13 -13.33
CA ILE A 150 5.94 -1.12 -13.36
C ILE A 150 6.27 -1.61 -11.95
N VAL A 151 6.25 -0.71 -10.97
CA VAL A 151 6.51 -1.06 -9.56
C VAL A 151 5.38 -1.87 -8.93
N THR A 152 4.13 -1.54 -9.27
CA THR A 152 2.95 -2.12 -8.60
C THR A 152 2.57 -3.49 -9.17
N VAL A 153 2.80 -3.72 -10.47
CA VAL A 153 2.41 -5.00 -11.10
C VAL A 153 3.01 -6.22 -10.42
N PRO A 154 4.32 -6.33 -10.14
CA PRO A 154 4.87 -7.47 -9.43
C PRO A 154 4.31 -7.61 -8.01
N ALA A 155 4.01 -6.49 -7.35
CA ALA A 155 3.46 -6.47 -6.00
C ALA A 155 2.11 -7.21 -5.88
N LEU A 156 1.30 -7.25 -6.95
CA LEU A 156 0.02 -7.95 -6.98
C LEU A 156 0.16 -9.47 -6.92
N PHE A 157 1.30 -10.00 -7.37
CA PHE A 157 1.55 -11.44 -7.35
C PHE A 157 2.12 -11.93 -6.02
N ALA A 158 2.65 -11.04 -5.18
CA ALA A 158 3.27 -11.42 -3.91
C ALA A 158 2.29 -12.16 -2.95
N PRO A 159 1.02 -11.73 -2.76
CA PRO A 159 0.07 -12.44 -1.92
C PRO A 159 -0.32 -13.83 -2.45
N LEU A 160 -0.21 -14.04 -3.76
CA LEU A 160 -0.50 -15.32 -4.40
C LEU A 160 0.69 -16.28 -4.29
N VAL A 161 1.87 -15.77 -4.62
CA VAL A 161 3.11 -16.56 -4.64
C VAL A 161 3.58 -16.87 -3.21
N GLY A 162 3.38 -15.93 -2.28
CA GLY A 162 3.86 -16.04 -0.90
C GLY A 162 3.42 -17.32 -0.17
N PRO A 163 2.11 -17.54 0.01
CA PRO A 163 1.63 -18.74 0.70
C PRO A 163 2.04 -20.05 0.00
N SER A 164 1.96 -20.09 -1.34
CA SER A 164 2.33 -21.30 -2.10
C SER A 164 3.81 -21.63 -1.96
N LEU A 165 4.67 -20.62 -2.15
CA LEU A 165 6.12 -20.77 -2.01
C LEU A 165 6.51 -21.06 -0.55
N GLY A 166 5.84 -20.40 0.40
CA GLY A 166 6.03 -20.65 1.83
C GLY A 166 5.72 -22.08 2.23
N GLY A 167 4.59 -22.62 1.76
CA GLY A 167 4.22 -24.02 1.99
C GLY A 167 5.28 -24.99 1.46
N VAL A 168 5.70 -24.81 0.21
CA VAL A 168 6.75 -25.65 -0.40
C VAL A 168 8.06 -25.58 0.39
N LEU A 169 8.49 -24.40 0.81
CA LEU A 169 9.73 -24.22 1.58
C LEU A 169 9.64 -24.83 2.99
N VAL A 170 8.50 -24.72 3.65
CA VAL A 170 8.29 -25.30 4.98
C VAL A 170 8.23 -26.82 4.91
N ASP A 171 7.50 -27.37 3.94
CA ASP A 171 7.27 -28.81 3.84
C ASP A 171 8.52 -29.59 3.36
N HIS A 172 9.33 -29.01 2.46
CA HIS A 172 10.44 -29.71 1.81
C HIS A 172 11.83 -29.30 2.32
N ALA A 173 11.93 -28.18 3.05
CA ALA A 173 13.21 -27.70 3.56
C ALA A 173 13.15 -27.35 5.05
N SER A 174 12.80 -26.12 5.38
CA SER A 174 12.62 -25.63 6.75
C SER A 174 11.95 -24.27 6.72
N TRP A 175 11.23 -23.87 7.78
CA TRP A 175 10.70 -22.53 7.95
C TRP A 175 11.78 -21.42 7.82
N ARG A 176 13.06 -21.73 8.09
CA ARG A 176 14.18 -20.78 7.94
C ARG A 176 14.35 -20.27 6.51
N TRP A 177 14.04 -21.08 5.52
CA TRP A 177 14.16 -20.72 4.11
C TRP A 177 13.20 -19.63 3.67
N ILE A 178 12.09 -19.43 4.40
CA ILE A 178 11.19 -18.30 4.19
C ILE A 178 11.95 -16.95 4.30
N PHE A 179 12.94 -16.89 5.17
CA PHE A 179 13.78 -15.70 5.35
C PHE A 179 14.98 -15.69 4.39
N PHE A 180 15.63 -16.84 4.18
CA PHE A 180 16.79 -16.90 3.30
C PHE A 180 16.45 -16.63 1.84
N ILE A 181 15.22 -16.85 1.40
CA ILE A 181 14.78 -16.51 0.04
C ILE A 181 14.93 -15.01 -0.26
N ASN A 182 14.86 -14.15 0.74
CA ASN A 182 15.05 -12.71 0.56
C ASN A 182 16.51 -12.33 0.28
N VAL A 183 17.47 -13.22 0.56
CA VAL A 183 18.90 -12.94 0.41
C VAL A 183 19.28 -12.67 -1.05
N PRO A 184 18.99 -13.56 -2.01
CA PRO A 184 19.29 -13.29 -3.42
C PRO A 184 18.59 -12.03 -3.93
N PHE A 185 17.33 -11.79 -3.53
CA PHE A 185 16.61 -10.58 -3.89
C PHE A 185 17.28 -9.32 -3.35
N GLY A 186 17.68 -9.33 -2.06
CA GLY A 186 18.33 -8.20 -1.41
C GLY A 186 19.71 -7.89 -2.02
N VAL A 187 20.52 -8.92 -2.26
CA VAL A 187 21.86 -8.77 -2.87
C VAL A 187 21.75 -8.17 -4.28
N VAL A 188 20.84 -8.71 -5.12
CA VAL A 188 20.61 -8.19 -6.48
C VAL A 188 20.12 -6.74 -6.44
N THR A 189 19.18 -6.43 -5.52
CA THR A 189 18.66 -5.06 -5.38
C THR A 189 19.75 -4.09 -4.94
N ILE A 190 20.57 -4.45 -3.94
CA ILE A 190 21.69 -3.61 -3.47
C ILE A 190 22.70 -3.38 -4.60
N ALA A 191 23.11 -4.43 -5.31
CA ALA A 191 24.03 -4.32 -6.44
C ALA A 191 23.48 -3.41 -7.54
N ALA A 192 22.20 -3.54 -7.87
CA ALA A 192 21.52 -2.73 -8.86
C ALA A 192 21.41 -1.24 -8.43
N ILE A 193 21.12 -0.98 -7.14
CA ILE A 193 21.10 0.38 -6.58
C ILE A 193 22.51 1.00 -6.67
N LEU A 194 23.56 0.27 -6.29
CA LEU A 194 24.93 0.75 -6.35
C LEU A 194 25.34 1.11 -7.77
N TRP A 195 24.90 0.34 -8.75
CA TRP A 195 25.29 0.52 -10.14
C TRP A 195 24.50 1.60 -10.88
N ARG A 196 23.18 1.72 -10.62
CA ARG A 196 22.28 2.51 -11.48
C ARG A 196 21.58 3.68 -10.78
N VAL A 197 21.38 3.61 -9.46
CA VAL A 197 20.62 4.66 -8.76
C VAL A 197 21.52 5.84 -8.43
N ARG A 198 21.04 7.05 -8.77
CA ARG A 198 21.68 8.33 -8.43
C ARG A 198 20.68 9.21 -7.69
N ASN A 199 21.19 10.11 -6.85
CA ASN A 199 20.35 11.12 -6.22
C ASN A 199 19.89 12.15 -7.26
N VAL A 200 18.57 12.37 -7.33
CA VAL A 200 17.97 13.40 -8.20
C VAL A 200 18.11 14.79 -7.56
N ILE A 201 17.95 14.85 -6.23
CA ILE A 201 18.14 16.07 -5.43
C ILE A 201 19.29 15.82 -4.48
N ALA A 202 20.20 16.79 -4.39
CA ALA A 202 21.35 16.70 -3.50
C ALA A 202 20.89 16.70 -2.03
N PRO A 203 21.48 15.83 -1.17
CA PRO A 203 21.15 15.79 0.26
C PRO A 203 21.63 17.07 0.95
N SER A 204 20.89 17.50 1.99
CA SER A 204 21.23 18.66 2.82
C SER A 204 21.66 18.23 4.21
N LYS A 205 22.88 18.58 4.60
CA LYS A 205 23.41 18.29 5.95
C LYS A 205 22.72 19.09 7.07
N ASP A 206 22.03 20.17 6.72
CA ASP A 206 21.39 21.06 7.68
C ASP A 206 19.95 20.64 8.04
N THR A 207 19.48 19.49 7.48
CA THR A 207 18.14 18.97 7.79
C THR A 207 18.12 18.39 9.19
N ALA A 208 17.59 19.14 10.16
CA ALA A 208 17.41 18.69 11.52
C ALA A 208 16.31 17.61 11.62
N LEU A 209 16.52 16.64 12.53
CA LEU A 209 15.47 15.66 12.84
C LEU A 209 14.47 16.29 13.83
N ASP A 210 13.20 16.20 13.53
CA ASP A 210 12.15 16.50 14.51
C ASP A 210 12.01 15.34 15.50
N ALA A 211 12.93 15.33 16.52
CA ALA A 211 12.98 14.27 17.52
C ALA A 211 11.68 14.21 18.34
N VAL A 212 11.07 15.35 18.66
CA VAL A 212 9.79 15.40 19.39
C VAL A 212 8.67 14.84 18.53
N GLY A 213 8.59 15.26 17.27
CA GLY A 213 7.64 14.69 16.31
C GLY A 213 7.80 13.18 16.14
N LEU A 214 9.04 12.69 16.12
CA LEU A 214 9.35 11.26 16.03
C LEU A 214 8.83 10.48 17.25
N VAL A 215 9.13 10.96 18.46
CA VAL A 215 8.69 10.32 19.72
C VAL A 215 7.16 10.34 19.88
N LEU A 216 6.48 11.32 19.31
CA LEU A 216 5.02 11.39 19.35
C LEU A 216 4.38 10.55 18.23
N LEU A 217 4.86 10.69 17.00
CA LEU A 217 4.20 10.08 15.83
C LEU A 217 4.44 8.57 15.74
N VAL A 218 5.67 8.12 15.97
CA VAL A 218 6.02 6.70 15.80
C VAL A 218 5.27 5.80 16.80
N PRO A 219 5.31 6.06 18.13
CA PRO A 219 4.50 5.30 19.05
C PRO A 219 2.99 5.55 18.87
N GLY A 220 2.60 6.76 18.42
CA GLY A 220 1.22 7.08 18.08
C GLY A 220 0.68 6.17 16.97
N LEU A 221 1.37 6.08 15.85
CA LEU A 221 1.01 5.20 14.75
C LEU A 221 1.08 3.71 15.13
N ALA A 222 2.13 3.32 15.87
CA ALA A 222 2.26 1.96 16.38
C ALA A 222 1.09 1.59 17.31
N GLY A 223 0.70 2.50 18.21
CA GLY A 223 -0.44 2.33 19.10
C GLY A 223 -1.77 2.22 18.35
N LEU A 224 -1.98 3.06 17.32
CA LEU A 224 -3.18 2.96 16.46
C LEU A 224 -3.24 1.62 15.73
N VAL A 225 -2.15 1.23 15.06
CA VAL A 225 -2.11 -0.03 14.29
C VAL A 225 -2.23 -1.24 15.22
N TYR A 226 -1.55 -1.23 16.38
CA TYR A 226 -1.66 -2.28 17.38
C TYR A 226 -3.08 -2.36 17.96
N GLY A 227 -3.63 -1.22 18.39
CA GLY A 227 -4.98 -1.18 18.95
C GLY A 227 -6.07 -1.62 17.95
N LEU A 228 -5.92 -1.25 16.67
CA LEU A 228 -6.79 -1.73 15.59
C LEU A 228 -6.59 -3.23 15.33
N SER A 229 -5.36 -3.73 15.37
CA SER A 229 -5.08 -5.16 15.21
C SER A 229 -5.71 -5.99 16.34
N GLU A 230 -5.56 -5.54 17.60
CA GLU A 230 -6.19 -6.19 18.77
C GLU A 230 -7.72 -6.09 18.74
N ALA A 231 -8.28 -5.00 18.20
CA ALA A 231 -9.72 -4.87 18.01
C ALA A 231 -10.27 -5.91 17.01
N GLY A 232 -9.47 -6.34 16.03
CA GLY A 232 -9.81 -7.46 15.13
C GLY A 232 -9.75 -8.85 15.79
N SER A 233 -9.29 -8.96 17.05
CA SER A 233 -9.25 -10.19 17.82
C SER A 233 -10.54 -10.42 18.63
N ALA A 234 -10.61 -11.53 19.39
CA ALA A 234 -11.80 -11.96 20.13
C ALA A 234 -12.37 -10.90 21.10
N GLY A 235 -11.57 -9.93 21.58
CA GLY A 235 -12.03 -8.85 22.47
C GLY A 235 -12.75 -7.70 21.78
N GLY A 236 -12.69 -7.61 20.45
CA GLY A 236 -13.26 -6.51 19.69
C GLY A 236 -12.74 -5.14 20.13
N PHE A 237 -13.47 -4.08 19.80
CA PHE A 237 -13.13 -2.70 20.20
C PHE A 237 -13.26 -2.42 21.71
N THR A 238 -13.83 -3.34 22.48
CA THR A 238 -14.00 -3.21 23.96
C THR A 238 -12.88 -3.91 24.73
N GLY A 239 -12.05 -4.69 24.06
CA GLY A 239 -10.91 -5.37 24.68
C GLY A 239 -9.90 -4.36 25.27
N VAL A 240 -9.41 -4.62 26.49
CA VAL A 240 -8.48 -3.70 27.21
C VAL A 240 -7.26 -3.36 26.35
N ARG A 241 -6.68 -4.35 25.65
CA ARG A 241 -5.51 -4.12 24.79
C ARG A 241 -5.84 -3.24 23.59
N ALA A 242 -7.01 -3.42 22.96
CA ALA A 242 -7.49 -2.59 21.88
C ALA A 242 -7.73 -1.15 22.34
N VAL A 243 -8.47 -0.98 23.45
CA VAL A 243 -8.79 0.34 24.03
C VAL A 243 -7.52 1.08 24.43
N THR A 244 -6.59 0.43 25.14
CA THR A 244 -5.34 1.07 25.57
C THR A 244 -4.45 1.43 24.40
N GLY A 245 -4.30 0.54 23.40
CA GLY A 245 -3.55 0.81 22.17
C GLY A 245 -4.14 1.99 21.40
N LEU A 246 -5.45 2.01 21.19
CA LEU A 246 -6.15 3.10 20.50
C LEU A 246 -6.06 4.42 21.28
N ALA A 247 -6.27 4.40 22.60
CA ALA A 247 -6.20 5.61 23.43
C ALA A 247 -4.81 6.23 23.39
N VAL A 248 -3.77 5.43 23.60
CA VAL A 248 -2.37 5.89 23.49
C VAL A 248 -2.08 6.38 22.07
N GLY A 249 -2.48 5.62 21.06
CA GLY A 249 -2.29 5.98 19.67
C GLY A 249 -2.96 7.31 19.30
N VAL A 250 -4.21 7.51 19.70
CA VAL A 250 -4.96 8.76 19.45
C VAL A 250 -4.31 9.93 20.19
N VAL A 251 -4.02 9.79 21.49
CA VAL A 251 -3.43 10.87 22.30
C VAL A 251 -2.09 11.33 21.71
N LEU A 252 -1.22 10.38 21.37
CA LEU A 252 0.09 10.70 20.81
C LEU A 252 -0.01 11.29 19.39
N THR A 253 -0.93 10.80 18.57
CA THR A 253 -1.16 11.35 17.23
C THR A 253 -1.75 12.75 17.29
N VAL A 254 -2.67 13.04 18.22
CA VAL A 254 -3.19 14.38 18.48
C VAL A 254 -2.08 15.29 18.98
N ALA A 255 -1.27 14.85 19.95
CA ALA A 255 -0.12 15.61 20.44
C ALA A 255 0.88 15.91 19.31
N PHE A 256 1.17 14.94 18.44
CA PHE A 256 1.97 15.15 17.23
C PHE A 256 1.33 16.20 16.30
N THR A 257 0.03 16.12 16.06
CA THR A 257 -0.68 17.09 15.20
C THR A 257 -0.55 18.51 15.74
N LEU A 258 -0.74 18.71 17.04
CA LEU A 258 -0.55 20.01 17.69
C LEU A 258 0.90 20.50 17.61
N HIS A 259 1.87 19.59 17.79
CA HIS A 259 3.30 19.88 17.63
C HIS A 259 3.63 20.29 16.18
N ALA A 260 3.16 19.53 15.19
CA ALA A 260 3.40 19.77 13.78
C ALA A 260 2.76 21.09 13.28
N LEU A 261 1.56 21.44 13.78
CA LEU A 261 0.94 22.72 13.46
C LEU A 261 1.75 23.93 13.98
N ARG A 262 2.49 23.76 15.08
CA ARG A 262 3.39 24.80 15.62
C ARG A 262 4.71 24.88 14.85
N ARG A 263 5.30 23.73 14.51
CA ARG A 263 6.60 23.64 13.82
C ARG A 263 6.52 23.81 12.30
N ARG A 264 5.34 23.67 11.72
CA ARG A 264 5.06 23.82 10.28
C ARG A 264 6.01 22.96 9.41
N THR A 265 6.85 23.62 8.59
CA THR A 265 7.75 22.95 7.62
C THR A 265 8.90 22.19 8.25
N GLU A 266 9.21 22.36 9.53
CA GLU A 266 10.25 21.61 10.25
C GLU A 266 9.73 20.31 10.87
N ALA A 267 8.40 20.10 10.88
CA ALA A 267 7.81 18.89 11.41
C ALA A 267 8.13 17.67 10.54
N LEU A 268 8.18 16.49 11.17
CA LEU A 268 8.44 15.19 10.52
C LEU A 268 7.46 14.91 9.37
N LEU A 269 6.17 15.23 9.55
CA LEU A 269 5.17 15.30 8.48
C LEU A 269 4.67 16.74 8.36
N ASP A 270 4.76 17.26 7.15
CA ASP A 270 4.29 18.62 6.85
C ASP A 270 2.77 18.64 6.69
N LEU A 271 2.07 19.06 7.75
CA LEU A 271 0.61 19.21 7.72
C LEU A 271 0.15 20.37 6.82
N GLY A 272 1.05 21.26 6.42
CA GLY A 272 0.76 22.32 5.45
C GLY A 272 0.37 21.77 4.08
N LEU A 273 0.82 20.55 3.74
CA LEU A 273 0.43 19.85 2.52
C LEU A 273 -1.08 19.61 2.41
N PHE A 274 -1.77 19.45 3.55
CA PHE A 274 -3.22 19.26 3.56
C PHE A 274 -4.02 20.55 3.26
N ARG A 275 -3.36 21.70 3.09
CA ARG A 275 -3.97 22.90 2.51
C ARG A 275 -4.07 22.82 1.00
N VAL A 276 -3.28 21.98 0.35
CA VAL A 276 -3.37 21.71 -1.08
C VAL A 276 -4.55 20.78 -1.34
N ARG A 277 -5.58 21.28 -2.01
CA ARG A 277 -6.85 20.58 -2.26
C ARG A 277 -6.63 19.20 -2.90
N ASP A 278 -5.81 19.14 -3.94
CA ASP A 278 -5.57 17.90 -4.70
C ASP A 278 -4.82 16.85 -3.85
N PHE A 279 -3.89 17.31 -3.00
CA PHE A 279 -3.18 16.45 -2.06
C PHE A 279 -4.13 15.87 -1.00
N THR A 280 -4.96 16.71 -0.40
CA THR A 280 -5.93 16.28 0.63
C THR A 280 -6.97 15.35 0.06
N ALA A 281 -7.54 15.69 -1.09
CA ALA A 281 -8.50 14.84 -1.79
C ALA A 281 -7.88 13.47 -2.13
N GLY A 282 -6.63 13.46 -2.63
CA GLY A 282 -5.89 12.25 -2.92
C GLY A 282 -5.67 11.38 -1.67
N ASN A 283 -5.21 11.95 -0.57
CA ASN A 283 -4.97 11.21 0.67
C ASN A 283 -6.24 10.64 1.28
N LEU A 284 -7.33 11.42 1.35
CA LEU A 284 -8.61 10.95 1.90
C LEU A 284 -9.24 9.86 1.03
N THR A 285 -9.19 10.02 -0.29
CA THR A 285 -9.66 8.97 -1.21
C THR A 285 -8.84 7.69 -1.01
N SER A 286 -7.51 7.80 -0.94
CA SER A 286 -6.62 6.66 -0.74
C SER A 286 -6.85 5.97 0.61
N LEU A 287 -7.06 6.72 1.70
CA LEU A 287 -7.38 6.19 3.02
C LEU A 287 -8.67 5.36 2.98
N LEU A 288 -9.76 5.92 2.46
CA LEU A 288 -11.06 5.24 2.42
C LEU A 288 -11.03 4.02 1.47
N MET A 289 -10.35 4.13 0.34
CA MET A 289 -10.13 3.00 -0.56
C MET A 289 -9.25 1.91 0.08
N ALA A 290 -8.26 2.30 0.90
CA ALA A 290 -7.48 1.33 1.67
C ALA A 290 -8.33 0.61 2.72
N VAL A 291 -9.24 1.32 3.41
CA VAL A 291 -10.22 0.69 4.32
C VAL A 291 -11.04 -0.37 3.57
N ALA A 292 -11.61 -0.03 2.42
CA ALA A 292 -12.44 -0.93 1.62
C ALA A 292 -11.65 -2.11 1.03
N MET A 293 -10.42 -1.87 0.57
CA MET A 293 -9.58 -2.89 -0.05
C MET A 293 -9.04 -3.90 0.97
N TYR A 294 -8.38 -3.39 2.02
CA TYR A 294 -7.71 -4.24 3.02
C TYR A 294 -8.70 -4.85 4.00
N GLY A 295 -9.83 -4.19 4.24
CA GLY A 295 -10.90 -4.75 5.08
C GLY A 295 -11.48 -6.06 4.54
N VAL A 296 -11.52 -6.22 3.22
CA VAL A 296 -12.03 -7.44 2.56
C VAL A 296 -10.95 -8.53 2.45
N LEU A 297 -9.69 -8.21 2.72
CA LEU A 297 -8.56 -9.12 2.55
C LEU A 297 -8.65 -10.40 3.42
N ILE A 298 -9.28 -10.32 4.59
CA ILE A 298 -9.52 -11.46 5.48
C ILE A 298 -10.87 -12.12 5.17
N PRO A 299 -12.01 -11.40 5.15
CA PRO A 299 -13.32 -12.03 4.92
C PRO A 299 -13.42 -12.80 3.60
N LEU A 300 -12.82 -12.30 2.52
CA LEU A 300 -13.01 -12.89 1.20
C LEU A 300 -12.35 -14.28 1.04
N PRO A 301 -11.05 -14.50 1.33
CA PRO A 301 -10.49 -15.84 1.29
C PRO A 301 -11.09 -16.76 2.37
N LEU A 302 -11.45 -16.22 3.53
CA LEU A 302 -12.06 -16.99 4.61
C LEU A 302 -13.45 -17.52 4.19
N TYR A 303 -14.23 -16.75 3.46
CA TYR A 303 -15.49 -17.22 2.88
C TYR A 303 -15.27 -18.45 1.99
N PHE A 304 -14.28 -18.43 1.07
CA PHE A 304 -13.99 -19.58 0.22
C PHE A 304 -13.52 -20.79 1.02
N GLN A 305 -12.73 -20.60 2.07
CA GLN A 305 -12.22 -21.69 2.90
C GLN A 305 -13.31 -22.29 3.77
N VAL A 306 -14.06 -21.49 4.49
CA VAL A 306 -14.99 -21.95 5.53
C VAL A 306 -16.36 -22.33 4.95
N VAL A 307 -16.91 -21.50 4.06
CA VAL A 307 -18.26 -21.74 3.50
C VAL A 307 -18.20 -22.71 2.32
N ARG A 308 -17.19 -22.54 1.43
CA ARG A 308 -17.04 -23.37 0.24
C ARG A 308 -16.12 -24.58 0.43
N GLY A 309 -15.50 -24.73 1.59
CA GLY A 309 -14.62 -25.86 1.92
C GLY A 309 -13.37 -25.97 1.05
N THR A 310 -12.92 -24.84 0.44
CA THR A 310 -11.74 -24.86 -0.44
C THR A 310 -10.44 -24.82 0.35
N SER A 311 -9.37 -25.38 -0.21
CA SER A 311 -8.05 -25.28 0.39
C SER A 311 -7.54 -23.84 0.39
N VAL A 312 -6.56 -23.52 1.24
CA VAL A 312 -5.92 -22.20 1.29
C VAL A 312 -5.38 -21.80 -0.07
N LEU A 313 -4.72 -22.73 -0.78
CA LEU A 313 -4.19 -22.48 -2.12
C LEU A 313 -5.32 -22.20 -3.12
N THR A 314 -6.38 -22.99 -3.13
CA THR A 314 -7.53 -22.79 -4.03
C THR A 314 -8.19 -21.45 -3.77
N SER A 315 -8.38 -21.07 -2.50
CA SER A 315 -8.92 -19.76 -2.12
C SER A 315 -8.06 -18.60 -2.64
N ALA A 316 -6.73 -18.72 -2.55
CA ALA A 316 -5.81 -17.74 -3.11
C ALA A 316 -5.92 -17.64 -4.65
N LEU A 317 -6.04 -18.76 -5.34
CA LEU A 317 -6.23 -18.81 -6.79
C LEU A 317 -7.58 -18.21 -7.22
N MET A 318 -8.62 -18.37 -6.41
CA MET A 318 -9.93 -17.73 -6.64
C MET A 318 -9.89 -16.20 -6.57
N LEU A 319 -8.82 -15.60 -6.04
CA LEU A 319 -8.61 -14.14 -6.04
C LEU A 319 -7.86 -13.64 -7.29
N LEU A 320 -7.31 -14.53 -8.14
CA LEU A 320 -6.61 -14.14 -9.38
C LEU A 320 -7.42 -13.25 -10.31
N PRO A 321 -8.75 -13.46 -10.53
CA PRO A 321 -9.55 -12.60 -11.38
C PRO A 321 -9.45 -11.12 -10.97
N GLN A 322 -9.35 -10.80 -9.67
CA GLN A 322 -9.14 -9.43 -9.21
C GLN A 322 -7.79 -8.85 -9.69
N SER A 323 -6.74 -9.63 -9.63
CA SER A 323 -5.41 -9.21 -10.11
C SER A 323 -5.41 -8.99 -11.62
N ILE A 324 -6.10 -9.84 -12.38
CA ILE A 324 -6.28 -9.67 -13.84
C ILE A 324 -7.01 -8.34 -14.13
N GLY A 325 -8.12 -8.08 -13.44
CA GLY A 325 -8.85 -6.82 -13.56
C GLY A 325 -8.00 -5.60 -13.26
N TYR A 326 -7.19 -5.66 -12.19
CA TYR A 326 -6.26 -4.60 -11.84
C TYR A 326 -5.24 -4.33 -12.94
N LEU A 327 -4.63 -5.39 -13.50
CA LEU A 327 -3.66 -5.28 -14.60
C LEU A 327 -4.29 -4.65 -15.85
N LEU A 328 -5.51 -5.05 -16.21
CA LEU A 328 -6.26 -4.46 -17.34
C LEU A 328 -6.47 -2.96 -17.14
N ALA A 329 -6.89 -2.54 -15.93
CA ALA A 329 -7.05 -1.13 -15.63
C ALA A 329 -5.73 -0.36 -15.73
N VAL A 330 -4.66 -0.90 -15.16
CA VAL A 330 -3.31 -0.28 -15.19
C VAL A 330 -2.80 -0.14 -16.63
N ALA A 331 -3.02 -1.13 -17.50
CA ALA A 331 -2.63 -1.08 -18.89
C ALA A 331 -3.34 0.05 -19.68
N LEU A 332 -4.59 0.34 -19.32
CA LEU A 332 -5.38 1.39 -19.97
C LEU A 332 -5.26 2.76 -19.28
N LEU A 333 -4.70 2.79 -18.08
CA LEU A 333 -4.78 3.93 -17.16
C LEU A 333 -4.25 5.23 -17.77
N GLN A 334 -3.10 5.18 -18.43
CA GLN A 334 -2.50 6.37 -19.04
C GLN A 334 -3.41 6.98 -20.12
N ARG A 335 -4.01 6.14 -20.98
CA ARG A 335 -4.94 6.60 -22.00
C ARG A 335 -6.19 7.21 -21.39
N LEU A 336 -6.77 6.52 -20.40
CA LEU A 336 -7.98 6.96 -19.73
C LEU A 336 -7.78 8.28 -18.99
N THR A 337 -6.68 8.43 -18.24
CA THR A 337 -6.37 9.66 -17.51
C THR A 337 -6.06 10.83 -18.43
N THR A 338 -5.45 10.60 -19.59
CA THR A 338 -5.21 11.63 -20.60
C THR A 338 -6.51 12.09 -21.26
N LEU A 339 -7.42 11.15 -21.57
CA LEU A 339 -8.69 11.44 -22.25
C LEU A 339 -9.72 12.08 -21.32
N PHE A 340 -9.90 11.54 -20.11
CA PHE A 340 -11.00 11.89 -19.21
C PHE A 340 -10.54 12.69 -17.97
N GLY A 341 -9.24 12.73 -17.70
CA GLY A 341 -8.67 13.35 -16.50
C GLY A 341 -8.72 12.44 -15.26
N VAL A 342 -7.91 12.78 -14.26
CA VAL A 342 -7.73 11.98 -13.03
C VAL A 342 -9.04 11.80 -12.26
N ARG A 343 -9.82 12.88 -12.09
CA ARG A 343 -11.11 12.83 -11.38
C ARG A 343 -12.08 11.82 -11.95
N ALA A 344 -12.35 11.90 -13.26
CA ALA A 344 -13.33 11.03 -13.92
C ALA A 344 -12.91 9.56 -13.84
N VAL A 345 -11.62 9.27 -14.08
CA VAL A 345 -11.09 7.90 -14.02
C VAL A 345 -11.17 7.35 -12.59
N THR A 346 -10.83 8.16 -11.57
CA THR A 346 -10.95 7.74 -10.17
C THR A 346 -12.40 7.48 -9.76
N LEU A 347 -13.35 8.37 -10.14
CA LEU A 347 -14.77 8.19 -9.82
C LEU A 347 -15.33 6.93 -10.46
N VAL A 348 -15.03 6.70 -11.75
CA VAL A 348 -15.40 5.44 -12.43
C VAL A 348 -14.76 4.25 -11.72
N GLY A 349 -13.48 4.36 -11.33
CA GLY A 349 -12.80 3.32 -10.58
C GLY A 349 -13.49 2.99 -9.26
N VAL A 350 -13.89 3.99 -8.48
CA VAL A 350 -14.63 3.79 -7.22
C VAL A 350 -15.99 3.12 -7.46
N VAL A 351 -16.71 3.54 -8.49
CA VAL A 351 -17.99 2.92 -8.88
C VAL A 351 -17.79 1.45 -9.29
N LEU A 352 -16.74 1.15 -10.06
CA LEU A 352 -16.41 -0.24 -10.42
C LEU A 352 -16.05 -1.08 -9.20
N VAL A 353 -15.32 -0.53 -8.19
CA VAL A 353 -15.10 -1.25 -6.92
C VAL A 353 -16.42 -1.55 -6.23
N ALA A 354 -17.34 -0.59 -6.16
CA ALA A 354 -18.66 -0.80 -5.56
C ALA A 354 -19.45 -1.86 -6.31
N VAL A 355 -19.55 -1.76 -7.64
CA VAL A 355 -20.25 -2.75 -8.49
C VAL A 355 -19.63 -4.14 -8.35
N GLY A 356 -18.29 -4.26 -8.36
CA GLY A 356 -17.61 -5.54 -8.18
C GLY A 356 -17.66 -6.09 -6.75
N THR A 357 -17.97 -5.25 -5.74
CA THR A 357 -18.17 -5.71 -4.36
C THR A 357 -19.64 -6.10 -4.10
N LEU A 358 -20.58 -5.58 -4.87
CA LEU A 358 -22.02 -5.76 -4.66
C LEU A 358 -22.47 -7.22 -4.63
N PRO A 359 -22.06 -8.13 -5.56
CA PRO A 359 -22.46 -9.54 -5.50
C PRO A 359 -22.04 -10.22 -4.20
N TYR A 360 -20.92 -9.81 -3.59
CA TYR A 360 -20.44 -10.32 -2.31
C TYR A 360 -21.29 -9.84 -1.12
N ALA A 361 -21.95 -8.68 -1.24
CA ALA A 361 -22.89 -8.20 -0.22
C ALA A 361 -24.21 -9.00 -0.19
N PHE A 362 -24.47 -9.80 -1.22
CA PHE A 362 -25.60 -10.72 -1.32
C PHE A 362 -25.17 -12.19 -1.39
N ILE A 363 -23.93 -12.48 -1.03
CA ILE A 363 -23.34 -13.81 -1.16
C ILE A 363 -24.11 -14.85 -0.36
N ASP A 364 -24.24 -16.07 -0.92
CA ASP A 364 -24.90 -17.21 -0.30
C ASP A 364 -23.93 -18.41 -0.20
N ALA A 365 -24.43 -19.55 0.29
CA ALA A 365 -23.63 -20.78 0.45
C ALA A 365 -23.21 -21.37 -0.91
N ASP A 366 -24.03 -21.22 -1.95
CA ASP A 366 -23.76 -21.75 -3.29
C ASP A 366 -24.01 -20.70 -4.39
N PRO A 367 -23.20 -19.65 -4.44
CA PRO A 367 -23.31 -18.63 -5.48
C PRO A 367 -22.74 -19.11 -6.82
N ASP A 368 -23.20 -18.51 -7.91
CA ASP A 368 -22.63 -18.72 -9.23
C ASP A 368 -21.15 -18.22 -9.27
N GLN A 369 -20.23 -19.16 -9.46
CA GLN A 369 -18.80 -18.89 -9.48
C GLN A 369 -18.41 -17.95 -10.63
N PHE A 370 -19.12 -18.00 -11.76
CA PHE A 370 -18.87 -17.10 -12.88
C PHE A 370 -19.17 -15.65 -12.50
N VAL A 371 -20.30 -15.41 -11.82
CA VAL A 371 -20.68 -14.09 -11.31
C VAL A 371 -19.63 -13.56 -10.32
N LEU A 372 -19.16 -14.40 -9.39
CA LEU A 372 -18.13 -14.00 -8.42
C LEU A 372 -16.79 -13.67 -9.11
N ASN A 373 -16.37 -14.47 -10.08
CA ASN A 373 -15.14 -14.21 -10.83
C ASN A 373 -15.25 -12.92 -11.65
N ALA A 374 -16.36 -12.70 -12.35
CA ALA A 374 -16.63 -11.48 -13.09
C ALA A 374 -16.63 -10.25 -12.16
N ALA A 375 -17.27 -10.37 -10.99
CA ALA A 375 -17.28 -9.34 -9.95
C ALA A 375 -15.87 -8.99 -9.47
N LEU A 376 -14.99 -9.99 -9.25
CA LEU A 376 -13.59 -9.76 -8.90
C LEU A 376 -12.80 -9.05 -10.00
N VAL A 377 -13.00 -9.40 -11.26
CA VAL A 377 -12.38 -8.68 -12.38
C VAL A 377 -12.80 -7.21 -12.37
N VAL A 378 -14.11 -6.93 -12.27
CA VAL A 378 -14.64 -5.57 -12.21
C VAL A 378 -14.11 -4.81 -11.00
N ARG A 379 -14.07 -5.45 -9.82
CA ARG A 379 -13.51 -4.87 -8.60
C ARG A 379 -12.02 -4.55 -8.76
N GLY A 380 -11.27 -5.47 -9.37
CA GLY A 380 -9.85 -5.26 -9.67
C GLY A 380 -9.62 -4.08 -10.61
N MET A 381 -10.40 -3.98 -11.69
CA MET A 381 -10.38 -2.84 -12.62
C MET A 381 -10.63 -1.53 -11.86
N GLY A 382 -11.62 -1.52 -10.97
CA GLY A 382 -11.94 -0.38 -10.14
C GLY A 382 -10.78 0.04 -9.21
N LEU A 383 -10.11 -0.91 -8.56
CA LEU A 383 -8.96 -0.65 -7.69
C LEU A 383 -7.79 -0.04 -8.48
N GLY A 384 -7.45 -0.58 -9.65
CA GLY A 384 -6.41 -0.03 -10.52
C GLY A 384 -6.74 1.37 -11.02
N ALA A 385 -7.99 1.61 -11.42
CA ALA A 385 -8.47 2.90 -11.91
C ALA A 385 -8.64 3.97 -10.81
N SER A 386 -8.72 3.58 -9.53
CA SER A 386 -8.87 4.54 -8.42
C SER A 386 -7.55 4.83 -7.68
N MET A 387 -6.77 3.82 -7.29
CA MET A 387 -5.63 4.01 -6.40
C MET A 387 -4.44 4.71 -7.08
N MET A 388 -4.09 4.30 -8.31
CA MET A 388 -2.96 4.87 -9.03
C MET A 388 -3.14 6.35 -9.41
N PRO A 389 -4.28 6.77 -10.02
CA PRO A 389 -4.49 8.17 -10.35
C PRO A 389 -4.53 9.08 -9.11
N THR A 390 -5.10 8.58 -8.01
CA THR A 390 -5.18 9.29 -6.73
C THR A 390 -3.78 9.60 -6.19
N MET A 391 -2.88 8.61 -6.22
CA MET A 391 -1.48 8.78 -5.81
C MET A 391 -0.73 9.78 -6.72
N THR A 392 -0.89 9.64 -8.05
CA THR A 392 -0.25 10.56 -9.00
C THR A 392 -0.78 11.98 -8.90
N ALA A 393 -2.06 12.17 -8.59
CA ALA A 393 -2.64 13.49 -8.33
C ALA A 393 -2.05 14.12 -7.06
N ALA A 394 -1.96 13.35 -5.98
CA ALA A 394 -1.37 13.82 -4.72
C ALA A 394 0.09 14.26 -4.91
N PHE A 395 0.91 13.44 -5.56
CA PHE A 395 2.34 13.76 -5.75
C PHE A 395 2.57 14.85 -6.81
N GLY A 396 1.75 14.88 -7.86
CA GLY A 396 1.83 15.90 -8.92
C GLY A 396 1.34 17.29 -8.52
N SER A 397 0.68 17.41 -7.36
CA SER A 397 0.17 18.68 -6.82
C SER A 397 1.17 19.45 -5.96
N VAL A 398 2.33 18.88 -5.67
CA VAL A 398 3.35 19.44 -4.79
C VAL A 398 4.68 19.64 -5.52
N ALA A 399 5.53 20.54 -5.01
CA ALA A 399 6.86 20.77 -5.54
C ALA A 399 7.76 19.53 -5.36
N LYS A 400 8.72 19.32 -6.28
CA LYS A 400 9.59 18.13 -6.29
C LYS A 400 10.35 17.91 -4.98
N GLU A 401 10.76 19.00 -4.35
CA GLU A 401 11.50 19.01 -3.08
C GLU A 401 10.65 18.48 -1.92
N VAL A 402 9.34 18.63 -2.01
CA VAL A 402 8.37 18.24 -0.97
C VAL A 402 7.79 16.85 -1.20
N VAL A 403 7.97 16.27 -2.41
CA VAL A 403 7.47 14.93 -2.76
C VAL A 403 7.84 13.85 -1.73
N PRO A 404 9.04 13.79 -1.13
CA PRO A 404 9.34 12.78 -0.12
C PRO A 404 8.43 12.87 1.11
N ARG A 405 8.11 14.09 1.57
CA ARG A 405 7.17 14.32 2.70
C ARG A 405 5.75 13.93 2.31
N ALA A 406 5.34 14.28 1.09
CA ALA A 406 4.04 13.92 0.54
C ALA A 406 3.89 12.39 0.45
N THR A 407 4.92 11.68 -0.01
CA THR A 407 4.92 10.21 -0.12
C THR A 407 4.84 9.55 1.25
N SER A 408 5.62 10.01 2.23
CA SER A 408 5.56 9.50 3.61
C SER A 408 4.16 9.70 4.22
N ALA A 409 3.58 10.90 4.09
CA ALA A 409 2.22 11.17 4.56
C ALA A 409 1.19 10.26 3.88
N PHE A 410 1.26 10.10 2.56
CA PHE A 410 0.37 9.25 1.78
C PHE A 410 0.40 7.80 2.29
N HIS A 411 1.57 7.23 2.51
CA HIS A 411 1.70 5.87 3.03
C HIS A 411 1.24 5.70 4.48
N VAL A 412 1.45 6.72 5.33
CA VAL A 412 0.90 6.72 6.70
C VAL A 412 -0.62 6.63 6.66
N PHE A 413 -1.28 7.49 5.87
CA PHE A 413 -2.74 7.48 5.71
C PHE A 413 -3.25 6.15 5.15
N GLN A 414 -2.60 5.64 4.12
CA GLN A 414 -2.94 4.35 3.54
C GLN A 414 -2.79 3.20 4.56
N ARG A 415 -1.74 3.23 5.39
CA ARG A 415 -1.50 2.20 6.41
C ARG A 415 -2.54 2.25 7.52
N VAL A 416 -2.88 3.44 8.01
CA VAL A 416 -3.95 3.63 8.99
C VAL A 416 -5.30 3.15 8.41
N GLY A 417 -5.61 3.52 7.17
CA GLY A 417 -6.80 3.04 6.47
C GLY A 417 -6.85 1.51 6.36
N ALA A 418 -5.73 0.88 5.97
CA ALA A 418 -5.64 -0.57 5.87
C ALA A 418 -5.92 -1.27 7.22
N SER A 419 -5.28 -0.79 8.30
CA SER A 419 -5.48 -1.34 9.64
C SER A 419 -6.92 -1.14 10.15
N LEU A 420 -7.49 0.04 9.91
CA LEU A 420 -8.88 0.34 10.27
C LEU A 420 -9.84 -0.59 9.51
N GLY A 421 -9.64 -0.76 8.21
CA GLY A 421 -10.48 -1.62 7.38
C GLY A 421 -10.45 -3.07 7.85
N THR A 422 -9.26 -3.61 8.05
CA THR A 422 -9.09 -4.97 8.56
C THR A 422 -9.77 -5.15 9.91
N ALA A 423 -9.54 -4.22 10.86
CA ALA A 423 -10.15 -4.30 12.19
C ALA A 423 -11.69 -4.24 12.14
N VAL A 424 -12.24 -3.23 11.48
CA VAL A 424 -13.70 -3.02 11.42
C VAL A 424 -14.39 -4.20 10.76
N LEU A 425 -13.92 -4.64 9.59
CA LEU A 425 -14.61 -5.70 8.86
C LEU A 425 -14.46 -7.07 9.54
N THR A 426 -13.32 -7.32 10.21
CA THR A 426 -13.14 -8.55 11.00
C THR A 426 -14.07 -8.57 12.22
N VAL A 427 -14.18 -7.45 12.98
CA VAL A 427 -15.10 -7.36 14.11
C VAL A 427 -16.56 -7.50 13.68
N VAL A 428 -16.94 -6.90 12.55
CA VAL A 428 -18.26 -7.05 11.97
C VAL A 428 -18.54 -8.50 11.63
N LEU A 429 -17.58 -9.18 10.96
CA LEU A 429 -17.70 -10.60 10.65
C LEU A 429 -17.87 -11.46 11.90
N GLN A 430 -17.04 -11.24 12.94
CA GLN A 430 -17.13 -11.99 14.19
C GLN A 430 -18.47 -11.81 14.90
N LYS A 431 -18.96 -10.56 14.97
CA LYS A 431 -20.26 -10.27 15.61
C LYS A 431 -21.42 -10.94 14.87
N GLU A 432 -21.40 -10.90 13.53
CA GLU A 432 -22.46 -11.55 12.73
C GLU A 432 -22.35 -13.09 12.79
N ALA A 433 -21.13 -13.65 12.81
CA ALA A 433 -20.95 -15.08 12.99
C ALA A 433 -21.52 -15.57 14.33
N LEU A 434 -21.28 -14.84 15.42
CA LEU A 434 -21.83 -15.15 16.75
C LEU A 434 -23.37 -15.03 16.82
N ARG A 435 -23.98 -14.16 16.01
CA ARG A 435 -25.46 -14.02 15.94
C ARG A 435 -26.12 -15.19 15.25
N HIS A 436 -25.49 -15.74 14.21
CA HIS A 436 -26.04 -16.83 13.40
C HIS A 436 -25.64 -18.22 13.92
N LEU A 437 -24.61 -18.30 14.76
CA LEU A 437 -24.09 -19.53 15.35
C LEU A 437 -23.85 -19.33 16.86
N PRO A 438 -24.92 -19.28 17.69
CA PRO A 438 -24.79 -19.02 19.13
C PRO A 438 -24.02 -20.12 19.89
N GLU A 439 -24.04 -21.36 19.42
CA GLU A 439 -23.19 -22.42 19.95
C GLU A 439 -21.84 -22.43 19.19
N ALA A 440 -20.85 -21.79 19.80
CA ALA A 440 -19.50 -21.68 19.27
C ALA A 440 -18.99 -23.05 18.79
N VAL A 441 -18.91 -23.24 17.49
CA VAL A 441 -18.08 -24.29 16.91
C VAL A 441 -16.64 -23.89 17.21
N PRO A 442 -15.94 -24.56 18.14
CA PRO A 442 -14.54 -24.26 18.42
C PRO A 442 -13.73 -24.61 17.17
N GLY A 443 -13.24 -23.58 16.47
CA GLY A 443 -12.52 -23.71 15.21
C GLY A 443 -13.47 -23.70 14.01
N LEU A 444 -13.49 -22.60 13.27
CA LEU A 444 -14.18 -22.41 11.98
C LEU A 444 -13.76 -23.41 10.87
N THR A 445 -13.07 -24.49 11.22
CA THR A 445 -12.38 -25.42 10.28
C THR A 445 -13.19 -26.66 9.89
N ALA A 446 -14.41 -26.86 10.43
CA ALA A 446 -15.17 -28.10 10.23
C ALA A 446 -16.62 -27.88 9.78
N VAL A 447 -16.87 -26.93 8.87
CA VAL A 447 -18.21 -26.74 8.31
C VAL A 447 -18.39 -27.62 7.07
N VAL A 448 -19.42 -28.49 7.10
CA VAL A 448 -19.78 -29.30 5.93
C VAL A 448 -20.44 -28.40 4.89
N PRO A 449 -19.89 -28.31 3.65
CA PRO A 449 -20.51 -27.51 2.59
C PRO A 449 -21.97 -27.92 2.34
N GLY A 450 -22.85 -26.92 2.16
CA GLY A 450 -24.29 -27.16 1.94
C GLY A 450 -25.12 -27.41 3.20
N SER A 451 -24.53 -27.42 4.39
CA SER A 451 -25.26 -27.56 5.68
C SER A 451 -26.00 -26.25 6.03
N ALA A 452 -26.99 -26.32 6.92
CA ALA A 452 -27.64 -25.14 7.50
C ALA A 452 -26.64 -24.18 8.18
N VAL A 453 -25.57 -24.74 8.75
CA VAL A 453 -24.44 -24.00 9.32
C VAL A 453 -23.69 -23.22 8.25
N ALA A 454 -23.46 -23.81 7.06
CA ALA A 454 -22.83 -23.11 5.94
C ALA A 454 -23.66 -21.93 5.44
N HIS A 455 -25.00 -22.06 5.40
CA HIS A 455 -25.90 -20.96 5.04
C HIS A 455 -25.88 -19.84 6.08
N GLY A 456 -25.94 -20.18 7.38
CA GLY A 456 -25.85 -19.21 8.48
C GLY A 456 -24.50 -18.45 8.45
N LEU A 457 -23.41 -19.17 8.18
CA LEU A 457 -22.10 -18.54 8.00
C LEU A 457 -22.02 -17.66 6.75
N ALA A 458 -22.54 -18.10 5.61
CA ALA A 458 -22.56 -17.30 4.37
C ALA A 458 -23.24 -15.96 4.60
N THR A 459 -24.39 -15.94 5.32
CA THR A 459 -25.09 -14.70 5.66
C THR A 459 -24.25 -13.77 6.53
N SER A 460 -23.43 -14.32 7.43
CA SER A 460 -22.52 -13.53 8.27
C SER A 460 -21.45 -12.78 7.46
N PHE A 461 -21.04 -13.32 6.31
CA PHE A 461 -20.09 -12.67 5.41
C PHE A 461 -20.68 -11.48 4.64
N ARG A 462 -22.01 -11.34 4.56
CA ARG A 462 -22.67 -10.21 3.86
C ARG A 462 -22.35 -8.87 4.52
N ALA A 463 -22.40 -8.81 5.85
CA ALA A 463 -22.21 -7.56 6.59
C ALA A 463 -20.83 -6.89 6.35
N PRO A 464 -19.69 -7.58 6.41
CA PRO A 464 -18.39 -7.00 6.00
C PRO A 464 -18.40 -6.36 4.61
N PHE A 465 -19.05 -7.00 3.62
CA PHE A 465 -19.12 -6.44 2.27
C PHE A 465 -20.00 -5.19 2.19
N TRP A 466 -21.09 -5.12 2.96
CA TRP A 466 -21.88 -3.89 3.08
C TRP A 466 -21.07 -2.74 3.69
N TRP A 467 -20.27 -3.00 4.71
CA TRP A 467 -19.36 -1.99 5.26
C TRP A 467 -18.28 -1.58 4.25
N ALA A 468 -17.72 -2.52 3.49
CA ALA A 468 -16.78 -2.21 2.42
C ALA A 468 -17.42 -1.32 1.36
N LEU A 469 -18.68 -1.58 0.97
CA LEU A 469 -19.47 -0.74 0.06
C LEU A 469 -19.68 0.66 0.63
N ALA A 470 -20.01 0.78 1.92
CA ALA A 470 -20.20 2.07 2.58
C ALA A 470 -18.92 2.92 2.55
N PHE A 471 -17.76 2.33 2.88
CA PHE A 471 -16.47 3.04 2.78
C PHE A 471 -16.10 3.37 1.34
N THR A 472 -16.39 2.49 0.39
CA THR A 472 -16.19 2.74 -1.04
C THR A 472 -17.08 3.91 -1.49
N ALA A 473 -18.35 3.93 -1.13
CA ALA A 473 -19.25 5.05 -1.45
C ALA A 473 -18.78 6.36 -0.81
N LEU A 474 -18.35 6.32 0.46
CA LEU A 474 -17.79 7.49 1.15
C LEU A 474 -16.55 8.06 0.45
N SER A 475 -15.74 7.21 -0.20
CA SER A 475 -14.56 7.66 -0.95
C SER A 475 -14.89 8.49 -2.19
N LEU A 476 -16.14 8.43 -2.70
CA LEU A 476 -16.60 9.32 -3.77
C LEU A 476 -16.54 10.79 -3.37
N VAL A 477 -16.81 11.09 -2.10
CA VAL A 477 -16.82 12.49 -1.62
C VAL A 477 -15.46 13.17 -1.85
N PRO A 478 -14.34 12.70 -1.28
CA PRO A 478 -13.06 13.31 -1.56
C PRO A 478 -12.62 13.15 -3.05
N ALA A 479 -13.01 12.08 -3.73
CA ALA A 479 -12.67 11.88 -5.14
C ALA A 479 -13.26 12.97 -6.06
N LEU A 480 -14.42 13.54 -5.72
CA LEU A 480 -15.01 14.68 -6.45
C LEU A 480 -14.12 15.93 -6.42
N PHE A 481 -13.25 16.05 -5.44
CA PHE A 481 -12.34 17.18 -5.28
C PHE A 481 -10.98 16.98 -5.97
N LEU A 482 -10.73 15.84 -6.59
CA LEU A 482 -9.52 15.58 -7.38
C LEU A 482 -9.44 16.51 -8.62
N PRO A 483 -8.23 16.73 -9.16
CA PRO A 483 -8.06 17.58 -10.32
C PRO A 483 -8.80 17.00 -11.54
N GLY A 484 -9.61 17.85 -12.17
CA GLY A 484 -10.26 17.54 -13.44
C GLY A 484 -9.26 17.54 -14.61
N ARG A 485 -9.78 17.36 -15.82
CA ARG A 485 -8.98 17.49 -17.03
C ARG A 485 -8.41 18.92 -17.09
N ARG A 486 -7.07 19.05 -17.02
CA ARG A 486 -6.44 20.33 -17.39
C ARG A 486 -6.57 20.49 -18.89
N PRO A 487 -7.16 21.60 -19.41
CA PRO A 487 -7.08 21.90 -20.83
C PRO A 487 -5.58 21.89 -21.20
N ALA A 488 -5.24 21.29 -22.33
CA ALA A 488 -3.89 21.39 -22.86
C ALA A 488 -3.51 22.86 -22.86
N ALA A 489 -2.38 23.21 -22.21
CA ALA A 489 -1.90 24.59 -22.22
C ALA A 489 -1.85 25.03 -23.68
N LYS A 490 -2.61 26.08 -24.04
CA LYS A 490 -2.51 26.71 -25.35
C LYS A 490 -1.01 27.00 -25.54
N PRO A 491 -0.38 26.59 -26.64
CA PRO A 491 0.99 26.98 -26.91
C PRO A 491 1.06 28.51 -26.71
N ALA A 492 1.98 28.94 -25.86
CA ALA A 492 2.22 30.36 -25.64
C ALA A 492 2.34 31.00 -27.02
N GLY A 493 1.42 31.96 -27.31
CA GLY A 493 1.29 32.54 -28.64
C GLY A 493 2.67 32.97 -29.15
N ALA A 494 2.92 32.65 -30.42
CA ALA A 494 4.09 33.17 -31.11
C ALA A 494 4.19 34.70 -30.83
N PRO A 495 5.41 35.20 -30.52
CA PRO A 495 5.56 36.65 -30.33
C PRO A 495 5.01 37.35 -31.56
N ALA A 496 4.15 38.34 -31.32
CA ALA A 496 3.61 39.17 -32.40
C ALA A 496 4.77 39.67 -33.29
N PRO A 497 4.58 39.64 -34.61
CA PRO A 497 5.63 40.15 -35.51
C PRO A 497 5.92 41.61 -35.13
N THR A 498 7.13 41.86 -34.68
CA THR A 498 7.63 43.20 -34.41
C THR A 498 7.45 44.02 -35.66
N GLY A 499 6.62 45.06 -35.55
CA GLY A 499 6.28 45.95 -36.64
C GLY A 499 7.52 46.42 -37.37
N THR A 500 7.41 46.46 -38.66
CA THR A 500 8.30 47.11 -39.61
C THR A 500 8.65 48.52 -39.13
N ALA A 501 9.94 48.76 -38.92
CA ALA A 501 10.49 50.08 -38.71
C ALA A 501 10.17 50.94 -39.94
N PRO A 502 9.77 52.21 -39.79
CA PRO A 502 9.55 53.08 -40.94
C PRO A 502 10.90 53.38 -41.62
N ALA A 503 10.92 53.19 -42.93
CA ALA A 503 12.05 53.62 -43.78
C ALA A 503 12.25 55.14 -43.62
N LEU A 504 13.41 55.54 -43.18
CA LEU A 504 13.88 56.92 -43.31
C LEU A 504 14.18 57.17 -44.78
N SER A 505 13.34 58.06 -45.40
CA SER A 505 13.68 58.74 -46.66
C SER A 505 14.68 59.82 -46.35
N ASP A 506 15.88 59.75 -46.96
CA ASP A 506 16.52 60.79 -47.77
C ASP A 506 17.70 60.18 -48.51
#